data_8e774858ba48b26b93f12f6b41700830
#
_entry.id   8e774858ba48b26b93f12f6b41700830
#
_cell.length_a   1.000
_cell.length_b   1.000
_cell.length_c   1.000
_cell.angle_alpha   90.00
_cell.angle_beta   90.00
_cell.angle_gamma   90.00
#
_symmetry.space_group_name_H-M   'P 1'
#
loop_
_entity.id
_entity.type
_entity.pdbx_description
1 polymer ?
#
loop_
_entity_poly.entity_id
_entity_poly.type
_entity_poly.pdbx_seq_one_letter_code
_entity_poly.pdbx_strand_id
1 'polypeptide(L)'
;IAPLLKEGRQRVAERFAEASVLFADLVGFTPLSAKIPPAEMVELLNAYFSRFDELADRYGVEKIRTIGDSYMAAAGVPVPQADHAERLARLALEMCRFIDERPLNGGPPIQFRIGINSGPLVAGVIGHQRFHYDVWGDTVNIASRMESQGVAGRIQIAESTYRLLRGEFRCVPRGVVQIKGRGELRTWFLEAAL
;
A
#
# COMPACT_ATOMS: atom_id res chain seq x y z
N ILE A 1 -15.98 -8.71 0.87
CA ILE A 1 -15.78 -9.89 -0.04
C ILE A 1 -16.82 -10.97 0.23
N ALA A 2 -17.14 -11.29 1.49
CA ALA A 2 -18.08 -12.36 1.85
C ALA A 2 -19.47 -12.29 1.17
N PRO A 3 -20.10 -11.11 0.95
CA PRO A 3 -21.38 -11.03 0.21
C PRO A 3 -21.25 -11.42 -1.26
N LEU A 4 -20.16 -11.05 -1.93
CA LEU A 4 -19.94 -11.34 -3.36
C LEU A 4 -19.70 -12.82 -3.66
N LEU A 5 -19.13 -13.56 -2.69
CA LEU A 5 -18.89 -14.99 -2.81
C LEU A 5 -20.16 -15.84 -2.57
N LYS A 6 -21.14 -15.33 -1.83
CA LYS A 6 -22.41 -16.04 -1.54
C LYS A 6 -23.35 -16.15 -2.74
N GLU A 7 -23.16 -15.34 -3.78
CA GLU A 7 -24.01 -15.34 -4.98
C GLU A 7 -23.61 -16.36 -6.06
N GLY A 8 -22.66 -17.27 -5.80
CA GLY A 8 -22.26 -18.34 -6.72
C GLY A 8 -21.60 -17.90 -8.01
N ARG A 9 -21.13 -16.65 -8.11
CA ARG A 9 -20.43 -16.14 -9.28
C ARG A 9 -18.98 -16.63 -9.28
N GLN A 10 -18.64 -17.53 -10.17
CA GLN A 10 -17.33 -18.18 -10.28
C GLN A 10 -16.18 -17.24 -10.73
N ARG A 11 -16.48 -16.07 -11.29
CA ARG A 11 -15.50 -15.05 -11.70
C ARG A 11 -16.13 -13.68 -11.59
N VAL A 12 -15.70 -12.89 -10.65
CA VAL A 12 -16.12 -11.49 -10.54
C VAL A 12 -14.90 -10.64 -10.86
N ALA A 13 -14.89 -10.03 -12.04
CA ALA A 13 -13.95 -8.97 -12.38
C ALA A 13 -14.75 -7.70 -12.66
N GLU A 14 -14.44 -6.64 -11.97
CA GLU A 14 -15.12 -5.36 -12.05
C GLU A 14 -14.11 -4.24 -12.29
N ARG A 15 -14.49 -3.27 -13.11
CA ARG A 15 -13.67 -2.08 -13.40
C ARG A 15 -14.09 -0.95 -12.47
N PHE A 16 -13.12 -0.41 -11.77
CA PHE A 16 -13.25 0.78 -10.95
C PHE A 16 -12.59 1.95 -11.66
N ALA A 17 -13.34 3.03 -11.87
CA ALA A 17 -12.83 4.22 -12.54
C ALA A 17 -11.84 4.99 -11.65
N GLU A 18 -12.08 4.96 -10.33
CA GLU A 18 -11.30 5.68 -9.34
C GLU A 18 -11.05 4.78 -8.13
N ALA A 19 -9.78 4.53 -7.85
CA ALA A 19 -9.31 3.80 -6.69
C ALA A 19 -7.87 4.22 -6.37
N SER A 20 -7.40 3.90 -5.19
CA SER A 20 -6.00 4.10 -4.80
C SER A 20 -5.40 2.79 -4.32
N VAL A 21 -4.10 2.60 -4.61
CA VAL A 21 -3.34 1.42 -4.21
C VAL A 21 -2.10 1.85 -3.46
N LEU A 22 -1.81 1.14 -2.37
CA LEU A 22 -0.64 1.32 -1.51
C LEU A 22 0.19 0.04 -1.53
N PHE A 23 1.49 0.20 -1.66
CA PHE A 23 2.50 -0.81 -1.33
C PHE A 23 3.38 -0.29 -0.19
N ALA A 24 3.66 -1.15 0.78
CA ALA A 24 4.62 -0.88 1.85
C ALA A 24 5.56 -2.07 1.95
N ASP A 25 6.87 -1.83 1.87
CA ASP A 25 7.90 -2.85 1.84
C ASP A 25 8.97 -2.58 2.89
N LEU A 26 9.44 -3.63 3.57
CA LEU A 26 10.43 -3.52 4.63
C LEU A 26 11.82 -3.33 4.04
N VAL A 27 12.47 -2.24 4.40
CA VAL A 27 13.82 -1.93 3.90
C VAL A 27 14.87 -2.80 4.57
N GLY A 28 15.68 -3.50 3.75
CA GLY A 28 16.75 -4.35 4.25
C GLY A 28 16.28 -5.69 4.83
N PHE A 29 15.09 -6.16 4.44
CA PHE A 29 14.58 -7.44 4.88
C PHE A 29 15.53 -8.61 4.62
N THR A 30 16.08 -8.72 3.42
CA THR A 30 16.99 -9.82 3.04
C THR A 30 18.23 -9.93 3.96
N PRO A 31 19.01 -8.84 4.21
CA PRO A 31 20.11 -8.91 5.17
C PRO A 31 19.65 -9.09 6.63
N LEU A 32 18.45 -8.64 6.99
CA LEU A 32 17.88 -8.83 8.32
C LEU A 32 17.49 -10.28 8.53
N SER A 33 16.79 -10.90 7.59
CA SER A 33 16.35 -12.29 7.65
C SER A 33 17.51 -13.29 7.72
N ALA A 34 18.69 -12.91 7.24
CA ALA A 34 19.89 -13.73 7.38
C ALA A 34 20.53 -13.66 8.78
N LYS A 35 20.14 -12.69 9.63
CA LYS A 35 20.77 -12.44 10.93
C LYS A 35 19.91 -12.86 12.13
N ILE A 36 18.62 -12.99 11.94
CA ILE A 36 17.69 -13.33 13.03
C ILE A 36 17.05 -14.70 12.78
N PRO A 37 16.68 -15.43 13.85
CA PRO A 37 16.01 -16.73 13.74
C PRO A 37 14.70 -16.61 12.93
N PRO A 38 14.32 -17.64 12.14
CA PRO A 38 13.09 -17.59 11.34
C PRO A 38 11.82 -17.33 12.15
N ALA A 39 11.73 -17.85 13.37
CA ALA A 39 10.58 -17.62 14.26
C ALA A 39 10.45 -16.14 14.66
N GLU A 40 11.55 -15.50 15.04
CA GLU A 40 11.58 -14.07 15.38
C GLU A 40 11.23 -13.20 14.17
N MET A 41 11.66 -13.59 12.96
CA MET A 41 11.30 -12.89 11.73
C MET A 41 9.79 -12.95 11.47
N VAL A 42 9.18 -14.12 11.65
CA VAL A 42 7.72 -14.29 11.48
C VAL A 42 6.96 -13.48 12.52
N GLU A 43 7.39 -13.50 13.79
CA GLU A 43 6.79 -12.70 14.86
C GLU A 43 6.88 -11.19 14.56
N LEU A 44 8.02 -10.76 14.04
CA LEU A 44 8.25 -9.37 13.65
C LEU A 44 7.28 -8.94 12.55
N LEU A 45 7.22 -9.66 11.43
CA LEU A 45 6.31 -9.36 10.34
C LEU A 45 4.85 -9.40 10.80
N ASN A 46 4.50 -10.38 11.62
CA ASN A 46 3.16 -10.51 12.16
C ASN A 46 2.77 -9.30 13.03
N ALA A 47 3.69 -8.79 13.85
CA ALA A 47 3.42 -7.61 14.68
C ALA A 47 3.14 -6.35 13.82
N TYR A 48 3.92 -6.12 12.75
CA TYR A 48 3.69 -4.99 11.84
C TYR A 48 2.41 -5.17 11.02
N PHE A 49 2.24 -6.32 10.38
CA PHE A 49 1.10 -6.55 9.48
C PHE A 49 -0.23 -6.63 10.22
N SER A 50 -0.27 -7.20 11.44
CA SER A 50 -1.48 -7.17 12.26
C SER A 50 -1.88 -5.73 12.61
N ARG A 51 -0.89 -4.88 12.92
CA ARG A 51 -1.19 -3.47 13.17
C ARG A 51 -1.64 -2.73 11.91
N PHE A 52 -1.05 -3.04 10.77
CA PHE A 52 -1.48 -2.48 9.49
C PHE A 52 -2.91 -2.92 9.12
N ASP A 53 -3.28 -4.15 9.42
CA ASP A 53 -4.64 -4.66 9.26
C ASP A 53 -5.64 -3.88 10.12
N GLU A 54 -5.34 -3.67 11.41
CA GLU A 54 -6.18 -2.84 12.31
C GLU A 54 -6.34 -1.40 11.80
N LEU A 55 -5.27 -0.82 11.27
CA LEU A 55 -5.30 0.52 10.68
C LEU A 55 -6.11 0.55 9.38
N ALA A 56 -5.95 -0.46 8.52
CA ALA A 56 -6.72 -0.61 7.29
C ALA A 56 -8.22 -0.68 7.58
N ASP A 57 -8.62 -1.50 8.55
CA ASP A 57 -10.01 -1.61 9.00
C ASP A 57 -10.53 -0.27 9.52
N ARG A 58 -9.74 0.44 10.33
CA ARG A 58 -10.11 1.77 10.88
C ARG A 58 -10.42 2.79 9.79
N TYR A 59 -9.64 2.80 8.71
CA TYR A 59 -9.80 3.74 7.60
C TYR A 59 -10.70 3.21 6.47
N GLY A 60 -11.26 2.00 6.61
CA GLY A 60 -12.10 1.38 5.58
C GLY A 60 -11.33 1.10 4.30
N VAL A 61 -10.08 0.69 4.44
CA VAL A 61 -9.17 0.29 3.36
C VAL A 61 -9.17 -1.23 3.25
N GLU A 62 -9.23 -1.76 2.05
CA GLU A 62 -9.18 -3.20 1.81
C GLU A 62 -7.73 -3.68 1.79
N LYS A 63 -7.37 -4.59 2.69
CA LYS A 63 -6.12 -5.34 2.57
C LYS A 63 -6.24 -6.30 1.39
N ILE A 64 -5.36 -6.18 0.43
CA ILE A 64 -5.34 -7.06 -0.74
C ILE A 64 -4.55 -8.32 -0.44
N ARG A 65 -3.26 -8.18 -0.08
CA ARG A 65 -2.40 -9.31 0.25
C ARG A 65 -1.08 -8.87 0.87
N THR A 66 -0.35 -9.85 1.41
CA THR A 66 1.07 -9.73 1.72
C THR A 66 1.88 -10.61 0.78
N ILE A 67 3.06 -10.15 0.36
CA ILE A 67 4.00 -10.89 -0.49
C ILE A 67 5.37 -10.80 0.19
N GLY A 68 5.75 -11.85 0.93
CA GLY A 68 6.95 -11.79 1.76
C GLY A 68 6.86 -10.69 2.80
N ASP A 69 7.72 -9.71 2.71
CA ASP A 69 7.81 -8.52 3.55
C ASP A 69 7.04 -7.29 3.01
N SER A 70 6.34 -7.46 1.88
CA SER A 70 5.55 -6.39 1.26
C SER A 70 4.07 -6.52 1.64
N TYR A 71 3.46 -5.38 2.02
CA TYR A 71 2.05 -5.24 2.34
C TYR A 71 1.34 -4.45 1.24
N MET A 72 0.22 -4.96 0.75
CA MET A 72 -0.56 -4.32 -0.31
C MET A 72 -2.00 -4.07 0.15
N ALA A 73 -2.45 -2.82 -0.03
CA ALA A 73 -3.81 -2.39 0.31
C ALA A 73 -4.40 -1.49 -0.78
N ALA A 74 -5.72 -1.41 -0.84
CA ALA A 74 -6.43 -0.55 -1.78
C ALA A 74 -7.66 0.09 -1.15
N ALA A 75 -8.02 1.28 -1.61
CA ALA A 75 -9.25 1.99 -1.24
C ALA A 75 -10.06 2.34 -2.50
N GLY A 76 -11.39 2.45 -2.36
CA GLY A 76 -12.30 2.58 -3.50
C GLY A 76 -12.67 1.23 -4.12
N VAL A 77 -12.29 0.12 -3.49
CA VAL A 77 -12.62 -1.26 -3.83
C VAL A 77 -12.87 -2.07 -2.55
N PRO A 78 -13.74 -3.08 -2.54
CA PRO A 78 -14.72 -3.47 -3.56
C PRO A 78 -15.92 -2.51 -3.64
N VAL A 79 -15.97 -1.53 -2.77
CA VAL A 79 -17.02 -0.51 -2.74
C VAL A 79 -16.39 0.83 -3.13
N PRO A 80 -16.91 1.53 -4.16
CA PRO A 80 -16.42 2.84 -4.54
C PRO A 80 -16.48 3.84 -3.37
N GLN A 81 -15.43 4.62 -3.20
CA GLN A 81 -15.27 5.63 -2.14
C GLN A 81 -14.68 6.89 -2.77
N ALA A 82 -15.35 8.02 -2.63
CA ALA A 82 -14.86 9.29 -3.19
C ALA A 82 -13.56 9.76 -2.52
N ASP A 83 -13.37 9.43 -1.25
CA ASP A 83 -12.21 9.76 -0.41
C ASP A 83 -11.12 8.67 -0.38
N HIS A 84 -11.09 7.79 -1.40
CA HIS A 84 -10.15 6.65 -1.46
C HIS A 84 -8.67 7.06 -1.29
N ALA A 85 -8.24 8.19 -1.86
CA ALA A 85 -6.87 8.66 -1.76
C ALA A 85 -6.54 9.15 -0.34
N GLU A 86 -7.47 9.88 0.29
CA GLU A 86 -7.32 10.39 1.65
C GLU A 86 -7.25 9.26 2.68
N ARG A 87 -8.08 8.21 2.52
CA ARG A 87 -8.06 7.02 3.37
C ARG A 87 -6.69 6.35 3.35
N LEU A 88 -6.12 6.12 2.17
CA LEU A 88 -4.77 5.56 2.04
C LEU A 88 -3.69 6.51 2.56
N ALA A 89 -3.83 7.81 2.36
CA ALA A 89 -2.90 8.79 2.90
C ALA A 89 -2.86 8.76 4.44
N ARG A 90 -4.03 8.74 5.09
CA ARG A 90 -4.14 8.63 6.56
C ARG A 90 -3.58 7.31 7.07
N LEU A 91 -3.92 6.20 6.42
CA LEU A 91 -3.36 4.88 6.72
C LEU A 91 -1.83 4.91 6.66
N ALA A 92 -1.25 5.41 5.58
CA ALA A 92 0.19 5.46 5.38
C ALA A 92 0.92 6.30 6.44
N LEU A 93 0.35 7.45 6.81
CA LEU A 93 0.89 8.31 7.88
C LEU A 93 0.85 7.61 9.24
N GLU A 94 -0.22 6.90 9.58
CA GLU A 94 -0.32 6.13 10.82
C GLU A 94 0.63 4.91 10.82
N MET A 95 0.83 4.27 9.65
CA MET A 95 1.83 3.20 9.51
C MET A 95 3.23 3.74 9.82
N CYS A 96 3.63 4.88 9.25
CA CYS A 96 4.92 5.50 9.53
C CYS A 96 5.07 5.85 11.01
N ARG A 97 4.05 6.46 11.63
CA ARG A 97 4.06 6.78 13.07
C ARG A 97 4.27 5.54 13.92
N PHE A 98 3.54 4.48 13.66
CA PHE A 98 3.67 3.21 14.39
C PHE A 98 5.06 2.59 14.25
N ILE A 99 5.65 2.66 13.05
CA ILE A 99 7.01 2.16 12.77
C ILE A 99 8.05 2.95 13.58
N ASP A 100 7.95 4.28 13.59
CA ASP A 100 8.88 5.17 14.29
C ASP A 100 8.82 4.99 15.83
N GLU A 101 7.64 4.68 16.38
CA GLU A 101 7.42 4.44 17.80
C GLU A 101 7.94 3.08 18.29
N ARG A 102 8.31 2.16 17.40
CA ARG A 102 8.74 0.80 17.75
C ARG A 102 10.10 0.43 17.15
N PRO A 103 11.21 0.96 17.67
CA PRO A 103 12.51 0.41 17.36
C PRO A 103 12.61 -1.03 17.86
N LEU A 104 13.17 -1.92 17.06
CA LEU A 104 13.50 -3.29 17.47
C LEU A 104 14.42 -3.26 18.71
N ASN A 105 14.21 -4.16 19.67
CA ASN A 105 14.94 -4.32 20.91
C ASN A 105 16.47 -4.16 20.71
N GLY A 106 17.01 -2.92 20.89
CA GLY A 106 18.43 -2.60 20.79
C GLY A 106 19.05 -2.68 19.38
N GLY A 107 18.25 -2.91 18.32
CA GLY A 107 18.68 -2.91 16.92
C GLY A 107 18.40 -1.57 16.22
N PRO A 108 18.88 -1.40 14.97
CA PRO A 108 18.50 -0.24 14.17
C PRO A 108 16.98 -0.22 13.94
N PRO A 109 16.37 0.98 13.85
CA PRO A 109 14.94 1.07 13.58
C PRO A 109 14.61 0.40 12.24
N ILE A 110 13.55 -0.41 12.23
CA ILE A 110 13.01 -0.94 10.98
C ILE A 110 12.47 0.25 10.18
N GLN A 111 12.69 0.22 8.89
CA GLN A 111 12.16 1.22 7.97
C GLN A 111 11.34 0.55 6.89
N PHE A 112 10.27 1.21 6.50
CA PHE A 112 9.48 0.82 5.33
C PHE A 112 9.61 1.88 4.24
N ARG A 113 9.51 1.45 2.99
CA ARG A 113 9.18 2.33 1.87
C ARG A 113 7.70 2.18 1.61
N ILE A 114 7.02 3.30 1.42
CA ILE A 114 5.58 3.30 1.11
C ILE A 114 5.38 4.05 -0.20
N GLY A 115 4.63 3.43 -1.12
CA GLY A 115 4.26 3.99 -2.41
C GLY A 115 2.75 4.00 -2.62
N ILE A 116 2.19 5.12 -3.10
CA ILE A 116 0.76 5.24 -3.39
C ILE A 116 0.55 5.79 -4.80
N ASN A 117 -0.40 5.20 -5.52
CA ASN A 117 -0.89 5.73 -6.77
C ASN A 117 -2.42 5.60 -6.86
N SER A 118 -3.06 6.51 -7.60
CA SER A 118 -4.50 6.59 -7.78
C SER A 118 -4.87 6.59 -9.26
N GLY A 119 -5.98 5.94 -9.61
CA GLY A 119 -6.49 5.87 -10.98
C GLY A 119 -7.39 4.65 -11.19
N PRO A 120 -7.75 4.36 -12.45
CA PRO A 120 -8.60 3.23 -12.79
C PRO A 120 -7.86 1.90 -12.62
N LEU A 121 -8.60 0.89 -12.18
CA LEU A 121 -8.11 -0.48 -12.05
C LEU A 121 -9.22 -1.51 -12.28
N VAL A 122 -8.82 -2.76 -12.38
CA VAL A 122 -9.73 -3.91 -12.35
C VAL A 122 -9.52 -4.63 -11.03
N ALA A 123 -10.60 -4.96 -10.34
CA ALA A 123 -10.57 -5.79 -9.14
C ALA A 123 -11.42 -7.05 -9.36
N GLY A 124 -11.07 -8.13 -8.70
CA GLY A 124 -11.84 -9.35 -8.86
C GLY A 124 -11.36 -10.50 -8.00
N VAL A 125 -12.07 -11.61 -8.10
CA VAL A 125 -11.77 -12.84 -7.37
C VAL A 125 -11.17 -13.87 -8.32
N ILE A 126 -10.01 -14.40 -7.97
CA ILE A 126 -9.33 -15.49 -8.69
C ILE A 126 -9.23 -16.71 -7.78
N GLY A 127 -9.37 -17.89 -8.37
CA GLY A 127 -9.18 -19.20 -7.74
C GLY A 127 -10.39 -20.10 -7.85
N HIS A 128 -10.16 -21.42 -7.69
CA HIS A 128 -11.22 -22.43 -7.67
C HIS A 128 -11.42 -23.05 -6.28
N GLN A 129 -10.33 -23.29 -5.56
CA GLN A 129 -10.36 -23.86 -4.20
C GLN A 129 -10.02 -22.84 -3.11
N ARG A 130 -9.19 -21.86 -3.44
CA ARG A 130 -8.86 -20.72 -2.57
C ARG A 130 -9.13 -19.46 -3.35
N PHE A 131 -10.12 -18.71 -2.92
CA PHE A 131 -10.49 -17.44 -3.52
C PHE A 131 -9.62 -16.33 -2.99
N HIS A 132 -8.98 -15.57 -3.89
CA HIS A 132 -8.22 -14.38 -3.58
C HIS A 132 -8.82 -13.19 -4.31
N TYR A 133 -9.19 -12.17 -3.54
CA TYR A 133 -9.52 -10.87 -4.11
C TYR A 133 -8.23 -10.14 -4.44
N ASP A 134 -8.12 -9.64 -5.65
CA ASP A 134 -6.92 -8.96 -6.13
C ASP A 134 -7.28 -7.81 -7.06
N VAL A 135 -6.29 -6.94 -7.34
CA VAL A 135 -6.44 -5.77 -8.20
C VAL A 135 -5.35 -5.76 -9.28
N TRP A 136 -5.70 -5.29 -10.48
CA TRP A 136 -4.82 -5.27 -11.64
C TRP A 136 -4.94 -3.97 -12.41
N GLY A 137 -3.90 -3.64 -13.14
CA GLY A 137 -3.85 -2.51 -14.06
C GLY A 137 -2.63 -1.65 -13.86
N ASP A 138 -2.51 -0.66 -14.72
CA ASP A 138 -1.40 0.28 -14.73
C ASP A 138 -1.30 1.10 -13.43
N THR A 139 -2.44 1.43 -12.82
CA THR A 139 -2.51 2.09 -11.51
C THR A 139 -1.76 1.29 -10.44
N VAL A 140 -1.94 -0.04 -10.42
CA VAL A 140 -1.27 -0.95 -9.49
C VAL A 140 0.23 -0.99 -9.75
N ASN A 141 0.63 -1.09 -11.03
CA ASN A 141 2.03 -1.13 -11.41
C ASN A 141 2.78 0.16 -11.02
N ILE A 142 2.14 1.32 -11.19
CA ILE A 142 2.73 2.60 -10.78
C ILE A 142 2.84 2.68 -9.27
N ALA A 143 1.84 2.25 -8.50
CA ALA A 143 1.92 2.21 -7.03
C ALA A 143 3.11 1.37 -6.56
N SER A 144 3.32 0.19 -7.15
CA SER A 144 4.50 -0.64 -6.88
C SER A 144 5.81 0.07 -7.24
N ARG A 145 5.83 0.90 -8.30
CA ARG A 145 7.03 1.71 -8.65
C ARG A 145 7.23 2.87 -7.69
N MET A 146 6.16 3.46 -7.16
CA MET A 146 6.27 4.48 -6.13
C MET A 146 6.94 3.92 -4.87
N GLU A 147 6.61 2.68 -4.49
CA GLU A 147 7.30 2.00 -3.40
C GLU A 147 8.75 1.67 -3.77
N SER A 148 9.01 0.88 -4.84
CA SER A 148 10.32 0.33 -5.14
C SER A 148 11.38 1.39 -5.50
N GLN A 149 10.96 2.55 -5.98
CA GLN A 149 11.81 3.73 -6.23
C GLN A 149 11.68 4.79 -5.11
N GLY A 150 11.02 4.43 -4.02
CA GLY A 150 10.83 5.26 -2.85
C GLY A 150 12.09 5.41 -2.01
N VAL A 151 11.96 6.19 -0.96
CA VAL A 151 13.00 6.43 0.05
C VAL A 151 12.56 5.80 1.36
N ALA A 152 13.48 5.11 2.04
CA ALA A 152 13.24 4.52 3.35
C ALA A 152 12.69 5.55 4.35
N GLY A 153 11.67 5.19 5.10
CA GLY A 153 11.00 6.07 6.05
C GLY A 153 10.12 7.16 5.40
N ARG A 154 9.88 7.10 4.09
CA ARG A 154 9.07 8.11 3.38
C ARG A 154 7.89 7.47 2.63
N ILE A 155 6.83 8.26 2.47
CA ILE A 155 5.67 7.92 1.65
C ILE A 155 5.80 8.65 0.33
N GLN A 156 6.00 7.91 -0.77
CA GLN A 156 6.09 8.47 -2.11
C GLN A 156 4.77 8.30 -2.84
N ILE A 157 4.27 9.38 -3.44
CA ILE A 157 3.02 9.40 -4.18
C ILE A 157 3.22 9.88 -5.61
N ALA A 158 2.44 9.34 -6.54
CA ALA A 158 2.40 9.82 -7.92
C ALA A 158 1.57 11.11 -8.07
N GLU A 159 1.71 11.79 -9.19
CA GLU A 159 1.00 13.04 -9.47
C GLU A 159 -0.53 12.89 -9.40
N SER A 160 -1.08 11.77 -9.85
CA SER A 160 -2.51 11.47 -9.76
C SER A 160 -3.02 11.50 -8.31
N THR A 161 -2.29 10.89 -7.39
CA THR A 161 -2.60 10.91 -5.96
C THR A 161 -2.41 12.31 -5.36
N TYR A 162 -1.31 13.00 -5.71
CA TYR A 162 -1.07 14.37 -5.26
C TYR A 162 -2.22 15.32 -5.59
N ARG A 163 -2.79 15.22 -6.78
CA ARG A 163 -3.92 16.06 -7.21
C ARG A 163 -5.16 15.88 -6.35
N LEU A 164 -5.39 14.67 -5.82
CA LEU A 164 -6.49 14.37 -4.92
C LEU A 164 -6.23 14.85 -3.49
N LEU A 165 -4.96 14.90 -3.05
CA LEU A 165 -4.58 15.21 -1.68
C LEU A 165 -4.18 16.66 -1.41
N ARG A 166 -3.84 17.44 -2.44
CA ARG A 166 -3.20 18.78 -2.35
C ARG A 166 -3.99 19.85 -1.62
N GLY A 167 -5.12 19.64 -1.09
CA GLY A 167 -5.89 20.62 -0.31
C GLY A 167 -5.96 20.28 1.16
N GLU A 168 -5.68 19.02 1.50
CA GLU A 168 -5.87 18.50 2.86
C GLU A 168 -4.59 17.87 3.44
N PHE A 169 -3.58 17.71 2.59
CA PHE A 169 -2.32 17.09 3.01
C PHE A 169 -1.12 17.91 2.55
N ARG A 170 -0.12 17.95 3.41
CA ARG A 170 1.18 18.52 3.09
C ARG A 170 1.96 17.52 2.25
N CYS A 171 2.18 17.88 0.98
CA CYS A 171 2.96 17.12 0.03
C CYS A 171 4.11 17.96 -0.49
N VAL A 172 5.32 17.41 -0.48
CA VAL A 172 6.55 18.09 -0.90
C VAL A 172 7.04 17.46 -2.23
N PRO A 173 7.35 18.26 -3.26
CA PRO A 173 7.89 17.74 -4.50
C PRO A 173 9.18 16.92 -4.26
N ARG A 174 9.21 15.68 -4.80
CA ARG A 174 10.42 14.86 -4.80
C ARG A 174 11.19 15.02 -6.10
N GLY A 175 10.49 15.19 -7.21
CA GLY A 175 11.07 15.25 -8.55
C GLY A 175 10.47 14.23 -9.50
N VAL A 176 11.21 13.91 -10.54
CA VAL A 176 10.80 13.01 -11.62
C VAL A 176 11.45 11.63 -11.43
N VAL A 177 10.67 10.57 -11.61
CA VAL A 177 11.17 9.19 -11.67
C VAL A 177 10.90 8.59 -13.05
N GLN A 178 11.82 7.74 -13.51
CA GLN A 178 11.67 7.03 -14.78
C GLN A 178 10.88 5.73 -14.56
N ILE A 179 9.78 5.59 -15.27
CA ILE A 179 8.97 4.36 -15.22
C ILE A 179 9.15 3.62 -16.55
N LYS A 180 9.70 2.41 -16.46
CA LYS A 180 9.91 1.56 -17.63
C LYS A 180 8.60 1.38 -18.43
N GLY A 181 8.61 1.73 -19.70
CA GLY A 181 7.45 1.62 -20.60
C GLY A 181 6.45 2.77 -20.51
N ARG A 182 6.69 3.78 -19.65
CA ARG A 182 5.78 4.92 -19.47
C ARG A 182 6.46 6.29 -19.48
N GLY A 183 7.80 6.33 -19.39
CA GLY A 183 8.56 7.57 -19.37
C GLY A 183 8.64 8.22 -18.00
N GLU A 184 8.67 9.54 -17.99
CA GLU A 184 8.85 10.34 -16.79
C GLU A 184 7.55 10.54 -16.02
N LEU A 185 7.61 10.39 -14.68
CA LEU A 185 6.50 10.64 -13.78
C LEU A 185 6.93 11.59 -12.65
N ARG A 186 6.16 12.64 -12.45
CA ARG A 186 6.35 13.55 -11.31
C ARG A 186 5.89 12.87 -10.03
N THR A 187 6.65 13.06 -8.97
CA THR A 187 6.39 12.44 -7.68
C THR A 187 6.54 13.41 -6.52
N TRP A 188 5.87 13.12 -5.43
CA TRP A 188 5.87 13.89 -4.19
C TRP A 188 6.09 12.97 -3.00
N PHE A 189 6.53 13.56 -1.89
CA PHE A 189 6.46 12.92 -0.58
C PHE A 189 5.23 13.45 0.16
N LEU A 190 4.44 12.53 0.70
CA LEU A 190 3.35 12.84 1.63
C LEU A 190 3.94 12.92 3.04
N GLU A 191 3.71 14.04 3.74
CA GLU A 191 4.35 14.31 5.04
C GLU A 191 3.36 14.39 6.21
N ALA A 192 2.20 15.02 6.02
CA ALA A 192 1.22 15.21 7.08
C ALA A 192 -0.18 15.48 6.52
N ALA A 193 -1.22 15.28 7.34
CA ALA A 193 -2.50 15.93 7.17
C ALA A 193 -2.39 17.40 7.63
N LEU A 194 -3.13 18.32 6.98
CA LEU A 194 -3.18 19.74 7.34
C LEU A 194 -4.19 19.99 8.45
#